data_472694f955754746d658e48ddb437e8c
#
_entry.id   472694f955754746d658e48ddb437e8c
#
_cell.length_a   1.000
_cell.length_b   1.000
_cell.length_c   1.000
_cell.angle_alpha   90.00
_cell.angle_beta   90.00
_cell.angle_gamma   90.00
#
_symmetry.space_group_name_H-M   'P 1'
#
loop_
_entity.id
_entity.type
_entity.pdbx_description
1 polymer ?
#
loop_
_entity_poly.entity_id
_entity_poly.type
_entity_poly.pdbx_seq_one_letter_code
_entity_poly.pdbx_strand_id
1 'polypeptide(L)'
;MTAKDQFAAHVGLDWADKKHDVCVQFKNGDRIFHVIEHTPEALDIWLNELHQRVKGRIAIAVELKKGPVVYALQKYPFVTVFPIHALSLARYRRQAFWPSGAKDDPQDAELALDLMLRYPHKIKAIEADNPDIRLLQQLVEQRRLLVEDKRRFVNRLINTLKQYYPQPLEWFSHRDSSLFCELIIRWPSLQQLKRARSDTVRHFMNAKGGPAVAYTEQRVASIASAIPLTTDKTVIEANALMATALASQIKLAGDLIRTYDERIESLFDTLPDAELFKSLPGMGPCMGPRMLAALGDNRDRFNSAEEIQNYAGIAPVTERSGQKSWVHWRWQCAKFVRQTFVEWAAKTVNSSYWAKLYYQGLREKGKSHQSAIRALAFKWIRIIYRCWKTRTRYDEAKYLLALEARKSPLLKP
;
A
#
# COMPACT_ATOMS: atom_id res chain seq x y z
N MET A 1 24.77 -16.46 26.25
CA MET A 1 24.91 -16.78 24.83
C MET A 1 24.63 -15.51 24.05
N THR A 2 25.61 -15.02 23.30
CA THR A 2 25.40 -13.86 22.42
C THR A 2 24.49 -14.25 21.25
N ALA A 3 23.76 -13.31 20.67
CA ALA A 3 22.90 -13.57 19.48
C ALA A 3 23.67 -14.25 18.32
N LYS A 4 25.00 -14.16 18.29
CA LYS A 4 25.88 -14.85 17.35
C LYS A 4 25.97 -16.36 17.56
N ASP A 5 25.82 -16.84 18.80
CA ASP A 5 25.97 -18.28 19.13
C ASP A 5 24.75 -19.11 18.73
N GLN A 6 23.68 -18.47 18.30
CA GLN A 6 22.40 -19.08 18.00
C GLN A 6 22.35 -19.73 16.59
N PHE A 7 23.27 -19.33 15.68
CA PHE A 7 23.30 -19.78 14.30
C PHE A 7 24.59 -20.55 14.00
N ALA A 8 24.46 -21.59 13.17
CA ALA A 8 25.59 -22.42 12.73
C ALA A 8 26.35 -21.79 11.55
N ALA A 9 25.67 -20.99 10.77
CA ALA A 9 26.26 -20.17 9.70
C ALA A 9 25.50 -18.85 9.55
N HIS A 10 26.20 -17.86 9.03
CA HIS A 10 25.66 -16.55 8.66
C HIS A 10 25.89 -16.33 7.17
N VAL A 11 24.88 -15.84 6.48
CA VAL A 11 24.90 -15.63 5.02
C VAL A 11 24.49 -14.20 4.71
N GLY A 12 25.23 -13.54 3.86
CA GLY A 12 24.76 -12.37 3.13
C GLY A 12 24.34 -12.78 1.73
N LEU A 13 23.19 -12.34 1.27
CA LEU A 13 22.65 -12.68 -0.03
C LEU A 13 22.28 -11.39 -0.78
N ASP A 14 22.95 -11.17 -1.90
CA ASP A 14 22.53 -10.20 -2.92
C ASP A 14 21.73 -10.92 -4.01
N TRP A 15 20.46 -10.49 -4.21
CA TRP A 15 19.56 -11.18 -5.11
C TRP A 15 19.43 -10.45 -6.44
N ALA A 16 19.36 -11.19 -7.54
CA ALA A 16 19.03 -10.67 -8.85
C ALA A 16 18.13 -11.65 -9.62
N ASP A 17 17.59 -11.21 -10.76
CA ASP A 17 16.61 -11.98 -11.53
C ASP A 17 17.15 -13.29 -12.15
N LYS A 18 18.47 -13.40 -12.32
CA LYS A 18 19.10 -14.57 -12.95
C LYS A 18 19.98 -15.37 -12.01
N LYS A 19 20.63 -14.72 -11.06
CA LYS A 19 21.57 -15.34 -10.12
C LYS A 19 21.58 -14.59 -8.80
N HIS A 20 22.02 -15.24 -7.76
CA HIS A 20 22.26 -14.65 -6.44
C HIS A 20 23.71 -14.80 -6.07
N ASP A 21 24.34 -13.71 -5.67
CA ASP A 21 25.66 -13.73 -5.08
C ASP A 21 25.54 -13.90 -3.56
N VAL A 22 26.25 -14.86 -2.98
CA VAL A 22 26.17 -15.15 -1.55
C VAL A 22 27.55 -15.23 -0.93
N CYS A 23 27.65 -14.68 0.28
CA CYS A 23 28.81 -14.80 1.15
C CYS A 23 28.41 -15.56 2.42
N VAL A 24 29.01 -16.71 2.67
CA VAL A 24 28.72 -17.57 3.82
C VAL A 24 29.87 -17.49 4.82
N GLN A 25 29.57 -17.14 6.08
CA GLN A 25 30.55 -17.21 7.17
C GLN A 25 30.18 -18.33 8.13
N PHE A 26 31.15 -19.23 8.35
CA PHE A 26 31.05 -20.33 9.31
C PHE A 26 31.45 -19.91 10.73
N LYS A 27 31.22 -20.80 11.72
CA LYS A 27 31.54 -20.52 13.13
C LYS A 27 33.05 -20.28 13.38
N ASN A 28 33.91 -20.88 12.60
CA ASN A 28 35.36 -20.67 12.68
C ASN A 28 35.83 -19.32 12.12
N GLY A 29 34.92 -18.55 11.51
CA GLY A 29 35.20 -17.25 10.89
C GLY A 29 35.53 -17.32 9.41
N ASP A 30 35.73 -18.50 8.84
CA ASP A 30 35.98 -18.66 7.41
C ASP A 30 34.82 -18.18 6.56
N ARG A 31 35.15 -17.52 5.44
CA ARG A 31 34.18 -17.04 4.47
C ARG A 31 34.36 -17.75 3.14
N ILE A 32 33.23 -18.10 2.53
CA ILE A 32 33.18 -18.62 1.17
C ILE A 32 32.15 -17.86 0.35
N PHE A 33 32.44 -17.73 -0.95
CA PHE A 33 31.54 -17.08 -1.89
C PHE A 33 30.97 -18.11 -2.86
N HIS A 34 29.70 -17.98 -3.16
CA HIS A 34 28.99 -18.80 -4.14
C HIS A 34 28.11 -17.94 -5.01
N VAL A 35 27.81 -18.46 -6.20
CA VAL A 35 26.78 -17.93 -7.08
C VAL A 35 25.70 -19.00 -7.22
N ILE A 36 24.44 -18.62 -6.99
CA ILE A 36 23.29 -19.52 -7.06
C ILE A 36 22.39 -19.02 -8.20
N GLU A 37 21.99 -19.90 -9.10
CA GLU A 37 21.00 -19.55 -10.12
C GLU A 37 19.65 -19.24 -9.49
N HIS A 38 18.90 -18.28 -10.07
CA HIS A 38 17.57 -17.94 -9.60
C HIS A 38 16.52 -18.97 -10.07
N THR A 39 16.69 -20.21 -9.61
CA THR A 39 15.72 -21.29 -9.78
C THR A 39 15.35 -21.89 -8.43
N PRO A 40 14.11 -22.37 -8.25
CA PRO A 40 13.73 -23.05 -7.01
C PRO A 40 14.62 -24.24 -6.67
N GLU A 41 15.04 -24.97 -7.69
CA GLU A 41 15.87 -26.18 -7.59
C GLU A 41 17.29 -25.84 -7.12
N ALA A 42 17.94 -24.85 -7.72
CA ALA A 42 19.27 -24.42 -7.34
C ALA A 42 19.30 -23.89 -5.90
N LEU A 43 18.29 -23.12 -5.51
CA LEU A 43 18.17 -22.60 -4.15
C LEU A 43 17.93 -23.73 -3.14
N ASP A 44 17.09 -24.71 -3.49
CA ASP A 44 16.78 -25.87 -2.64
C ASP A 44 18.03 -26.73 -2.41
N ILE A 45 18.75 -27.09 -3.46
CA ILE A 45 20.00 -27.87 -3.41
C ILE A 45 21.02 -27.14 -2.51
N TRP A 46 21.28 -25.88 -2.80
CA TRP A 46 22.28 -25.10 -2.07
C TRP A 46 21.96 -24.97 -0.57
N LEU A 47 20.70 -24.69 -0.23
CA LEU A 47 20.28 -24.54 1.18
C LEU A 47 20.38 -25.87 1.95
N ASN A 48 19.95 -26.98 1.34
CA ASN A 48 20.03 -28.28 1.96
C ASN A 48 21.48 -28.75 2.15
N GLU A 49 22.36 -28.57 1.15
CA GLU A 49 23.79 -28.85 1.26
C GLU A 49 24.46 -28.02 2.37
N LEU A 50 24.18 -26.72 2.42
CA LEU A 50 24.67 -25.85 3.48
C LEU A 50 24.17 -26.32 4.86
N HIS A 51 22.89 -26.66 4.98
CA HIS A 51 22.32 -27.15 6.23
C HIS A 51 22.96 -28.49 6.68
N GLN A 52 23.15 -29.42 5.77
CA GLN A 52 23.82 -30.68 6.05
C GLN A 52 25.25 -30.46 6.54
N ARG A 53 25.96 -29.52 5.96
CA ARG A 53 27.34 -29.16 6.33
C ARG A 53 27.41 -28.54 7.73
N VAL A 54 26.51 -27.62 8.07
CA VAL A 54 26.59 -26.85 9.33
C VAL A 54 25.79 -27.44 10.47
N LYS A 55 24.84 -28.33 10.19
CA LYS A 55 23.98 -29.05 11.14
C LYS A 55 23.33 -28.14 12.18
N GLY A 56 22.78 -27.01 11.74
CA GLY A 56 22.15 -26.03 12.62
C GLY A 56 21.41 -24.91 11.87
N ARG A 57 20.88 -23.95 12.64
CA ARG A 57 20.14 -22.79 12.05
C ARG A 57 21.08 -21.89 11.25
N ILE A 58 20.55 -21.33 10.17
CA ILE A 58 21.26 -20.44 9.26
C ILE A 58 20.59 -19.06 9.31
N ALA A 59 21.39 -18.02 9.56
CA ALA A 59 20.97 -16.63 9.48
C ALA A 59 21.26 -16.09 8.09
N ILE A 60 20.27 -15.55 7.38
CA ILE A 60 20.45 -15.01 6.03
C ILE A 60 20.06 -13.53 6.00
N ALA A 61 21.03 -12.65 5.73
CA ALA A 61 20.82 -11.24 5.48
C ALA A 61 20.47 -11.00 4.00
N VAL A 62 19.39 -10.28 3.72
CA VAL A 62 18.94 -9.98 2.35
C VAL A 62 18.38 -8.56 2.27
N GLU A 63 18.57 -7.87 1.14
CA GLU A 63 18.12 -6.48 0.96
C GLU A 63 16.60 -6.34 0.87
N LEU A 64 15.85 -7.40 1.00
CA LEU A 64 14.39 -7.45 0.84
C LEU A 64 13.67 -7.81 2.15
N LYS A 65 12.53 -7.15 2.40
CA LYS A 65 11.59 -7.54 3.47
C LYS A 65 10.53 -8.52 3.01
N LYS A 66 10.27 -8.59 1.71
CA LYS A 66 9.28 -9.46 1.05
C LYS A 66 9.68 -9.62 -0.42
N GLY A 67 9.24 -10.68 -1.04
CA GLY A 67 9.52 -10.96 -2.44
C GLY A 67 9.88 -12.42 -2.67
N PRO A 68 10.12 -12.82 -3.93
CA PRO A 68 10.30 -14.23 -4.29
C PRO A 68 11.36 -14.94 -3.44
N VAL A 69 12.54 -14.37 -3.31
CA VAL A 69 13.64 -14.98 -2.55
C VAL A 69 13.32 -15.08 -1.05
N VAL A 70 12.67 -14.07 -0.47
CA VAL A 70 12.27 -14.10 0.96
C VAL A 70 11.27 -15.23 1.20
N TYR A 71 10.27 -15.37 0.33
CA TYR A 71 9.27 -16.45 0.44
C TYR A 71 9.90 -17.82 0.24
N ALA A 72 10.83 -17.95 -0.70
CA ALA A 72 11.58 -19.19 -0.91
C ALA A 72 12.41 -19.56 0.31
N LEU A 73 13.13 -18.61 0.92
CA LEU A 73 13.92 -18.82 2.12
C LEU A 73 13.07 -19.19 3.35
N GLN A 74 11.88 -18.58 3.51
CA GLN A 74 10.99 -18.88 4.62
C GLN A 74 10.34 -20.27 4.57
N LYS A 75 10.47 -21.01 3.46
CA LYS A 75 10.06 -22.40 3.33
C LYS A 75 10.84 -23.32 4.30
N TYR A 76 12.05 -22.95 4.67
CA TYR A 76 12.96 -23.79 5.45
C TYR A 76 12.96 -23.41 6.93
N PRO A 77 12.56 -24.33 7.85
CA PRO A 77 12.47 -24.03 9.29
C PRO A 77 13.84 -23.75 9.94
N PHE A 78 14.93 -24.19 9.32
CA PHE A 78 16.29 -23.92 9.78
C PHE A 78 16.84 -22.57 9.31
N VAL A 79 16.14 -21.82 8.46
CA VAL A 79 16.53 -20.51 7.95
C VAL A 79 15.84 -19.40 8.75
N THR A 80 16.60 -18.37 9.11
CA THR A 80 16.09 -17.12 9.67
C THR A 80 16.53 -15.97 8.80
N VAL A 81 15.58 -15.21 8.25
CA VAL A 81 15.85 -14.10 7.32
C VAL A 81 15.96 -12.78 8.06
N PHE A 82 17.00 -12.03 7.80
CA PHE A 82 17.27 -10.71 8.35
C PHE A 82 17.23 -9.66 7.22
N PRO A 83 16.21 -8.80 7.16
CA PRO A 83 16.10 -7.81 6.09
C PRO A 83 17.07 -6.65 6.33
N ILE A 84 17.90 -6.36 5.37
CA ILE A 84 18.77 -5.18 5.35
C ILE A 84 18.06 -4.08 4.54
N HIS A 85 18.09 -2.86 5.05
CA HIS A 85 17.51 -1.75 4.32
C HIS A 85 18.47 -1.27 3.21
N ALA A 86 18.00 -1.18 1.97
CA ALA A 86 18.79 -0.79 0.79
C ALA A 86 19.68 0.43 0.99
N LEU A 87 19.15 1.49 1.62
CA LEU A 87 19.94 2.68 1.91
C LEU A 87 20.98 2.48 3.01
N SER A 88 20.71 1.60 3.96
CA SER A 88 21.71 1.27 4.98
C SER A 88 22.87 0.53 4.35
N LEU A 89 22.59 -0.40 3.44
CA LEU A 89 23.58 -1.11 2.67
C LEU A 89 24.41 -0.16 1.78
N ALA A 90 23.72 0.72 1.02
CA ALA A 90 24.37 1.70 0.17
C ALA A 90 25.25 2.71 0.95
N ARG A 91 24.82 3.16 2.12
CA ARG A 91 25.61 4.03 2.99
C ARG A 91 26.81 3.29 3.56
N TYR A 92 26.59 2.05 4.03
CA TYR A 92 27.66 1.22 4.57
C TYR A 92 28.72 0.90 3.52
N ARG A 93 28.33 0.60 2.27
CA ARG A 93 29.24 0.41 1.14
C ARG A 93 30.18 1.61 0.96
N ARG A 94 29.65 2.84 0.94
CA ARG A 94 30.45 4.06 0.78
C ARG A 94 31.43 4.30 1.93
N GLN A 95 31.14 3.83 3.12
CA GLN A 95 31.98 4.04 4.31
C GLN A 95 32.99 2.91 4.52
N ALA A 96 32.62 1.66 4.21
CA ALA A 96 33.43 0.48 4.50
C ALA A 96 34.46 0.16 3.41
N PHE A 97 34.18 0.53 2.15
CA PHE A 97 34.99 0.22 0.99
C PHE A 97 35.51 1.48 0.26
N TRP A 98 35.87 2.48 1.04
CA TRP A 98 36.57 3.65 0.50
C TRP A 98 37.96 3.24 -0.03
N PRO A 99 38.39 3.72 -1.22
CA PRO A 99 37.83 4.82 -2.04
C PRO A 99 37.07 4.36 -3.28
N SER A 100 36.89 3.07 -3.52
CA SER A 100 36.44 2.60 -4.84
C SER A 100 35.00 3.00 -5.18
N GLY A 101 34.09 3.03 -4.20
CA GLY A 101 32.66 3.31 -4.45
C GLY A 101 32.04 2.40 -5.51
N ALA A 102 32.79 1.45 -6.05
CA ALA A 102 32.35 0.53 -7.08
C ALA A 102 31.23 -0.37 -6.55
N LYS A 103 30.24 -0.64 -7.38
CA LYS A 103 29.21 -1.63 -7.10
C LYS A 103 29.65 -2.95 -7.69
N ASP A 104 29.76 -3.97 -6.83
CA ASP A 104 30.06 -5.34 -7.22
C ASP A 104 29.18 -6.29 -6.39
N ASP A 105 28.48 -7.21 -7.05
CA ASP A 105 27.45 -8.04 -6.43
C ASP A 105 28.00 -8.96 -5.32
N PRO A 106 29.17 -9.60 -5.42
CA PRO A 106 29.79 -10.33 -4.31
C PRO A 106 30.10 -9.45 -3.09
N GLN A 107 30.51 -8.19 -3.31
CA GLN A 107 30.75 -7.23 -2.23
C GLN A 107 29.46 -6.85 -1.52
N ASP A 108 28.34 -6.72 -2.24
CA ASP A 108 27.04 -6.40 -1.65
C ASP A 108 26.54 -7.53 -0.76
N ALA A 109 26.76 -8.79 -1.15
CA ALA A 109 26.48 -9.94 -0.30
C ALA A 109 27.35 -9.92 0.97
N GLU A 110 28.65 -9.64 0.85
CA GLU A 110 29.55 -9.52 2.00
C GLU A 110 29.16 -8.37 2.93
N LEU A 111 28.78 -7.21 2.39
CA LEU A 111 28.33 -6.06 3.17
C LEU A 111 27.03 -6.33 3.92
N ALA A 112 26.09 -7.06 3.32
CA ALA A 112 24.85 -7.47 3.99
C ALA A 112 25.17 -8.39 5.18
N LEU A 113 26.09 -9.34 5.01
CA LEU A 113 26.59 -10.21 6.07
C LEU A 113 27.24 -9.39 7.19
N ASP A 114 28.15 -8.48 6.86
CA ASP A 114 28.85 -7.63 7.82
C ASP A 114 27.90 -6.78 8.64
N LEU A 115 26.91 -6.15 8.02
CA LEU A 115 25.88 -5.37 8.73
C LEU A 115 25.13 -6.22 9.74
N MET A 116 24.72 -7.43 9.37
CA MET A 116 24.04 -8.36 10.28
C MET A 116 24.91 -8.75 11.45
N LEU A 117 26.20 -9.02 11.22
CA LEU A 117 27.14 -9.44 12.26
C LEU A 117 27.56 -8.31 13.20
N ARG A 118 27.71 -7.09 12.67
CA ARG A 118 28.15 -5.91 13.46
C ARG A 118 27.04 -5.26 14.25
N TYR A 119 25.78 -5.30 13.72
CA TYR A 119 24.64 -4.60 14.32
C TYR A 119 23.43 -5.51 14.58
N PRO A 120 23.60 -6.68 15.23
CA PRO A 120 22.54 -7.66 15.42
C PRO A 120 21.35 -7.11 16.20
N HIS A 121 21.59 -6.14 17.10
CA HIS A 121 20.55 -5.49 17.89
C HIS A 121 19.71 -4.46 17.11
N LYS A 122 20.15 -4.06 15.90
CA LYS A 122 19.43 -3.10 15.02
C LYS A 122 18.66 -3.79 13.90
N ILE A 123 18.96 -5.06 13.61
CA ILE A 123 18.37 -5.81 12.53
C ILE A 123 17.54 -6.93 13.16
N LYS A 124 16.22 -6.80 13.04
CA LYS A 124 15.29 -7.83 13.55
C LYS A 124 15.02 -8.84 12.45
N ALA A 125 14.99 -10.12 12.82
CA ALA A 125 14.56 -11.19 11.93
C ALA A 125 13.14 -10.94 11.38
N ILE A 126 12.87 -11.43 10.19
CA ILE A 126 11.50 -11.48 9.67
C ILE A 126 10.80 -12.61 10.43
N GLU A 127 9.93 -12.23 11.36
CA GLU A 127 8.97 -13.16 11.94
C GLU A 127 7.82 -13.34 10.95
N ALA A 128 7.48 -14.59 10.66
CA ALA A 128 6.34 -14.88 9.80
C ALA A 128 5.06 -14.50 10.55
N ASP A 129 4.33 -13.50 10.05
CA ASP A 129 2.95 -13.26 10.47
C ASP A 129 2.11 -14.54 10.26
N ASN A 130 1.01 -14.66 10.98
CA ASN A 130 0.01 -15.70 10.75
C ASN A 130 -0.31 -15.81 9.23
N PRO A 131 -0.46 -17.04 8.66
CA PRO A 131 -0.77 -17.22 7.24
C PRO A 131 -1.96 -16.39 6.77
N ASP A 132 -3.01 -16.26 7.56
CA ASP A 132 -4.20 -15.48 7.22
C ASP A 132 -3.90 -13.97 7.18
N ILE A 133 -3.06 -13.48 8.08
CA ILE A 133 -2.59 -12.08 8.04
C ILE A 133 -1.73 -11.83 6.79
N ARG A 134 -0.85 -12.77 6.43
CA ARG A 134 -0.06 -12.65 5.19
C ARG A 134 -0.95 -12.66 3.95
N LEU A 135 -1.98 -13.52 3.92
CA LEU A 135 -2.96 -13.54 2.85
C LEU A 135 -3.71 -12.21 2.77
N LEU A 136 -4.19 -11.70 3.91
CA LEU A 136 -4.85 -10.39 3.97
C LEU A 136 -3.95 -9.27 3.42
N GLN A 137 -2.67 -9.25 3.81
CA GLN A 137 -1.69 -8.27 3.32
C GLN A 137 -1.54 -8.33 1.80
N GLN A 138 -1.46 -9.52 1.23
CA GLN A 138 -1.34 -9.71 -0.23
C GLN A 138 -2.61 -9.25 -0.96
N LEU A 139 -3.78 -9.69 -0.50
CA LEU A 139 -5.07 -9.34 -1.11
C LEU A 139 -5.30 -7.81 -1.10
N VAL A 140 -5.05 -7.17 0.03
CA VAL A 140 -5.22 -5.72 0.18
C VAL A 140 -4.26 -4.94 -0.73
N GLU A 141 -3.01 -5.38 -0.85
CA GLU A 141 -2.02 -4.71 -1.72
C GLU A 141 -2.34 -4.93 -3.20
N GLN A 142 -2.71 -6.13 -3.61
CA GLN A 142 -3.11 -6.43 -5.00
C GLN A 142 -4.37 -5.64 -5.38
N ARG A 143 -5.37 -5.58 -4.49
CA ARG A 143 -6.54 -4.74 -4.67
C ARG A 143 -6.17 -3.27 -4.86
N ARG A 144 -5.22 -2.76 -4.08
CA ARG A 144 -4.74 -1.37 -4.20
C ARG A 144 -4.14 -1.10 -5.57
N LEU A 145 -3.35 -2.03 -6.10
CA LEU A 145 -2.80 -1.92 -7.45
C LEU A 145 -3.89 -1.87 -8.52
N LEU A 146 -4.93 -2.73 -8.42
CA LEU A 146 -6.07 -2.71 -9.33
C LEU A 146 -6.83 -1.38 -9.30
N VAL A 147 -7.00 -0.77 -8.11
CA VAL A 147 -7.63 0.56 -7.99
C VAL A 147 -6.77 1.64 -8.66
N GLU A 148 -5.45 1.58 -8.54
CA GLU A 148 -4.55 2.50 -9.22
C GLU A 148 -4.57 2.32 -10.74
N ASP A 149 -4.64 1.07 -11.24
CA ASP A 149 -4.78 0.77 -12.68
C ASP A 149 -6.12 1.30 -13.21
N LYS A 150 -7.23 1.01 -12.52
CA LYS A 150 -8.55 1.54 -12.87
C LYS A 150 -8.51 3.06 -13.00
N ARG A 151 -7.90 3.76 -12.04
CA ARG A 151 -7.76 5.23 -12.08
C ARG A 151 -6.93 5.70 -13.29
N ARG A 152 -5.85 4.98 -13.64
CA ARG A 152 -5.05 5.29 -14.84
C ARG A 152 -5.89 5.13 -16.12
N PHE A 153 -6.66 4.06 -16.24
CA PHE A 153 -7.56 3.84 -17.38
C PHE A 153 -8.62 4.93 -17.49
N VAL A 154 -9.25 5.31 -16.36
CA VAL A 154 -10.24 6.40 -16.35
C VAL A 154 -9.64 7.72 -16.83
N ASN A 155 -8.44 8.09 -16.35
CA ASN A 155 -7.78 9.32 -16.79
C ASN A 155 -7.43 9.29 -18.29
N ARG A 156 -6.98 8.14 -18.80
CA ARG A 156 -6.72 7.94 -20.23
C ARG A 156 -8.02 8.06 -21.03
N LEU A 157 -9.10 7.42 -20.58
CA LEU A 157 -10.40 7.48 -21.25
C LEU A 157 -10.93 8.93 -21.32
N ILE A 158 -10.84 9.68 -20.23
CA ILE A 158 -11.20 11.10 -20.21
C ILE A 158 -10.40 11.89 -21.26
N ASN A 159 -9.09 11.68 -21.33
CA ASN A 159 -8.23 12.36 -22.29
C ASN A 159 -8.54 11.95 -23.74
N THR A 160 -8.84 10.68 -23.99
CA THR A 160 -9.25 10.17 -25.31
C THR A 160 -10.59 10.79 -25.74
N LEU A 161 -11.61 10.78 -24.86
CA LEU A 161 -12.92 11.35 -25.17
C LEU A 161 -12.86 12.85 -25.46
N LYS A 162 -12.01 13.60 -24.80
CA LYS A 162 -11.78 15.04 -25.06
C LYS A 162 -11.32 15.33 -26.49
N GLN A 163 -10.77 14.35 -27.20
CA GLN A 163 -10.27 14.55 -28.57
C GLN A 163 -11.38 14.53 -29.62
N TYR A 164 -12.50 13.83 -29.36
CA TYR A 164 -13.53 13.64 -30.40
C TYR A 164 -14.96 13.56 -29.88
N TYR A 165 -15.17 13.12 -28.62
CA TYR A 165 -16.48 12.85 -28.04
C TYR A 165 -16.56 13.30 -26.58
N PRO A 166 -16.43 14.62 -26.29
CA PRO A 166 -16.38 15.15 -24.92
C PRO A 166 -17.71 15.10 -24.18
N GLN A 167 -18.85 15.06 -24.87
CA GLN A 167 -20.19 15.20 -24.29
C GLN A 167 -20.50 14.18 -23.16
N PRO A 168 -20.13 12.89 -23.22
CA PRO A 168 -20.31 11.98 -22.10
C PRO A 168 -19.66 12.43 -20.81
N LEU A 169 -18.58 13.22 -20.86
CA LEU A 169 -17.92 13.76 -19.70
C LEU A 169 -18.76 14.81 -18.96
N GLU A 170 -19.69 15.46 -19.64
CA GLU A 170 -20.64 16.42 -19.07
C GLU A 170 -21.89 15.72 -18.55
N TRP A 171 -22.32 14.65 -19.25
CA TRP A 171 -23.52 13.91 -18.90
C TRP A 171 -23.35 13.01 -17.67
N PHE A 172 -22.13 12.61 -17.34
CA PHE A 172 -21.83 11.68 -16.27
C PHE A 172 -20.80 12.26 -15.31
N SER A 173 -21.15 12.35 -14.02
CA SER A 173 -20.22 12.72 -12.96
C SER A 173 -19.27 11.59 -12.58
N HIS A 174 -19.78 10.33 -12.57
CA HIS A 174 -19.01 9.12 -12.26
C HIS A 174 -18.50 8.44 -13.53
N ARG A 175 -17.30 8.82 -13.98
CA ARG A 175 -16.70 8.37 -15.24
C ARG A 175 -16.06 6.98 -15.15
N ASP A 176 -16.13 6.34 -14.00
CA ASP A 176 -15.70 4.98 -13.73
C ASP A 176 -16.87 4.01 -13.46
N SER A 177 -18.10 4.49 -13.61
CA SER A 177 -19.30 3.68 -13.42
C SER A 177 -19.52 2.71 -14.58
N SER A 178 -20.15 1.56 -14.29
CA SER A 178 -20.48 0.55 -15.30
C SER A 178 -21.36 1.15 -16.42
N LEU A 179 -22.35 1.97 -16.04
CA LEU A 179 -23.25 2.65 -16.99
C LEU A 179 -22.47 3.54 -17.98
N PHE A 180 -21.52 4.34 -17.49
CA PHE A 180 -20.69 5.20 -18.33
C PHE A 180 -19.84 4.37 -19.30
N CYS A 181 -19.16 3.34 -18.79
CA CYS A 181 -18.30 2.49 -19.62
C CYS A 181 -19.12 1.75 -20.68
N GLU A 182 -20.28 1.21 -20.32
CA GLU A 182 -21.16 0.50 -21.27
C GLU A 182 -21.77 1.42 -22.33
N LEU A 183 -22.03 2.70 -21.98
CA LEU A 183 -22.44 3.68 -22.99
C LEU A 183 -21.35 3.90 -24.01
N ILE A 184 -20.10 4.06 -23.59
CA ILE A 184 -18.96 4.25 -24.49
C ILE A 184 -18.69 2.99 -25.34
N ILE A 185 -18.83 1.80 -24.77
CA ILE A 185 -18.66 0.54 -25.49
C ILE A 185 -19.75 0.39 -26.56
N ARG A 186 -20.99 0.70 -26.20
CA ARG A 186 -22.13 0.52 -27.11
C ARG A 186 -22.21 1.58 -28.21
N TRP A 187 -21.89 2.83 -27.85
CA TRP A 187 -21.90 3.98 -28.76
C TRP A 187 -20.61 4.79 -28.64
N PRO A 188 -19.53 4.31 -29.26
CA PRO A 188 -18.20 4.91 -29.09
C PRO A 188 -18.03 6.27 -29.80
N SER A 189 -19.07 6.81 -30.44
CA SER A 189 -19.07 8.15 -31.02
C SER A 189 -20.43 8.83 -30.88
N LEU A 190 -20.46 10.17 -30.90
CA LEU A 190 -21.69 10.94 -30.87
C LEU A 190 -22.60 10.57 -32.07
N GLN A 191 -22.02 10.36 -33.25
CA GLN A 191 -22.78 10.00 -34.45
C GLN A 191 -23.52 8.68 -34.28
N GLN A 192 -22.87 7.67 -33.68
CA GLN A 192 -23.52 6.38 -33.41
C GLN A 192 -24.62 6.50 -32.37
N LEU A 193 -24.37 7.29 -31.29
CA LEU A 193 -25.37 7.52 -30.26
C LEU A 193 -26.61 8.27 -30.82
N LYS A 194 -26.41 9.29 -31.65
CA LYS A 194 -27.51 10.06 -32.27
C LYS A 194 -28.34 9.22 -33.28
N ARG A 195 -27.79 8.14 -33.85
CA ARG A 195 -28.54 7.22 -34.69
C ARG A 195 -29.43 6.27 -33.88
N ALA A 196 -29.17 6.10 -32.62
CA ALA A 196 -30.00 5.27 -31.73
C ALA A 196 -31.35 5.98 -31.45
N ARG A 197 -32.43 5.22 -31.44
CA ARG A 197 -33.75 5.73 -31.08
C ARG A 197 -33.74 6.18 -29.60
N SER A 198 -34.39 7.29 -29.28
CA SER A 198 -34.48 7.81 -27.93
C SER A 198 -34.94 6.76 -26.91
N ASP A 199 -35.93 5.91 -27.29
CA ASP A 199 -36.40 4.84 -26.43
C ASP A 199 -35.35 3.77 -26.15
N THR A 200 -34.48 3.49 -27.11
CA THR A 200 -33.36 2.56 -26.94
C THR A 200 -32.37 3.12 -25.90
N VAL A 201 -32.08 4.41 -25.96
CA VAL A 201 -31.19 5.08 -25.02
C VAL A 201 -31.83 5.13 -23.62
N ARG A 202 -33.13 5.44 -23.53
CA ARG A 202 -33.88 5.42 -22.25
C ARG A 202 -33.85 4.03 -21.62
N HIS A 203 -34.21 3.02 -22.40
CA HIS A 203 -34.21 1.64 -21.91
C HIS A 203 -32.82 1.21 -21.43
N PHE A 204 -31.77 1.52 -22.19
CA PHE A 204 -30.39 1.24 -21.79
C PHE A 204 -30.02 1.91 -20.46
N MET A 205 -30.33 3.21 -20.28
CA MET A 205 -30.02 3.92 -19.03
C MET A 205 -30.80 3.36 -17.84
N ASN A 206 -32.07 3.06 -18.01
CA ASN A 206 -32.93 2.53 -16.95
C ASN A 206 -32.53 1.09 -16.55
N ALA A 207 -32.25 0.22 -17.51
CA ALA A 207 -31.87 -1.17 -17.29
C ALA A 207 -30.52 -1.34 -16.54
N LYS A 208 -29.66 -0.31 -16.56
CA LYS A 208 -28.33 -0.32 -15.93
C LYS A 208 -28.28 0.45 -14.61
N GLY A 209 -29.41 0.65 -13.94
CA GLY A 209 -29.46 1.40 -12.69
C GLY A 209 -29.16 2.88 -12.87
N GLY A 210 -29.63 3.43 -13.98
CA GLY A 210 -29.50 4.85 -14.28
C GLY A 210 -30.17 5.75 -13.24
N PRO A 211 -29.87 7.05 -13.25
CA PRO A 211 -30.46 8.01 -12.34
C PRO A 211 -31.98 8.10 -12.51
N ALA A 212 -32.63 8.81 -11.57
CA ALA A 212 -34.07 9.08 -11.64
C ALA A 212 -34.53 9.54 -13.03
N VAL A 213 -35.74 9.19 -13.41
CA VAL A 213 -36.33 9.42 -14.75
C VAL A 213 -36.07 10.83 -15.31
N ALA A 214 -36.15 11.87 -14.46
CA ALA A 214 -35.87 13.25 -14.85
C ALA A 214 -34.46 13.46 -15.42
N TYR A 215 -33.44 12.84 -14.84
CA TYR A 215 -32.07 12.93 -15.33
C TYR A 215 -31.85 12.13 -16.63
N THR A 216 -32.58 11.03 -16.82
CA THR A 216 -32.56 10.27 -18.05
C THR A 216 -33.14 11.11 -19.20
N GLU A 217 -34.29 11.76 -19.03
CA GLU A 217 -34.89 12.64 -20.02
C GLU A 217 -34.01 13.85 -20.35
N GLN A 218 -33.41 14.47 -19.35
CA GLN A 218 -32.46 15.56 -19.58
C GLN A 218 -31.27 15.13 -20.43
N ARG A 219 -30.73 13.93 -20.19
CA ARG A 219 -29.63 13.38 -20.98
C ARG A 219 -30.06 13.07 -22.42
N VAL A 220 -31.22 12.46 -22.60
CA VAL A 220 -31.78 12.19 -23.92
C VAL A 220 -31.96 13.48 -24.73
N ALA A 221 -32.48 14.53 -24.12
CA ALA A 221 -32.60 15.85 -24.73
C ALA A 221 -31.20 16.44 -25.08
N SER A 222 -30.24 16.32 -24.17
CA SER A 222 -28.85 16.78 -24.39
C SER A 222 -28.17 16.02 -25.54
N ILE A 223 -28.42 14.72 -25.67
CA ILE A 223 -27.89 13.91 -26.79
C ILE A 223 -28.47 14.40 -28.11
N ALA A 224 -29.78 14.68 -28.17
CA ALA A 224 -30.43 15.13 -29.38
C ALA A 224 -29.85 16.47 -29.87
N SER A 225 -29.60 17.41 -28.98
CA SER A 225 -29.06 18.75 -29.30
C SER A 225 -27.52 18.79 -29.47
N ALA A 226 -26.81 17.73 -29.07
CA ALA A 226 -25.33 17.70 -29.09
C ALA A 226 -24.78 17.85 -30.51
N ILE A 227 -23.68 18.59 -30.61
CA ILE A 227 -22.94 18.80 -31.86
C ILE A 227 -21.59 18.06 -31.76
N PRO A 228 -21.13 17.34 -32.83
CA PRO A 228 -19.84 16.67 -32.79
C PRO A 228 -18.68 17.68 -32.71
N LEU A 229 -17.67 17.40 -31.87
CA LEU A 229 -16.46 18.21 -31.78
C LEU A 229 -15.68 18.22 -33.11
N THR A 230 -15.64 17.07 -33.79
CA THR A 230 -14.99 16.87 -35.08
C THR A 230 -15.82 15.97 -35.98
N THR A 231 -15.67 16.13 -37.30
CA THR A 231 -16.23 15.24 -38.32
C THR A 231 -15.15 14.43 -39.02
N ASP A 232 -13.89 14.58 -38.63
CA ASP A 232 -12.76 13.83 -39.16
C ASP A 232 -12.90 12.34 -38.78
N LYS A 233 -13.16 11.52 -39.78
CA LYS A 233 -13.36 10.07 -39.62
C LYS A 233 -12.15 9.37 -39.07
N THR A 234 -10.95 9.80 -39.45
CA THR A 234 -9.67 9.21 -38.99
C THR A 234 -9.49 9.39 -37.50
N VAL A 235 -9.71 10.64 -37.01
CA VAL A 235 -9.65 10.96 -35.59
C VAL A 235 -10.71 10.19 -34.81
N ILE A 236 -11.95 10.16 -35.32
CA ILE A 236 -13.06 9.49 -34.65
C ILE A 236 -12.81 7.99 -34.54
N GLU A 237 -12.41 7.31 -35.63
CA GLU A 237 -12.21 5.87 -35.67
C GLU A 237 -11.13 5.41 -34.72
N ALA A 238 -9.94 6.02 -34.77
CA ALA A 238 -8.82 5.65 -33.93
C ALA A 238 -9.14 5.87 -32.42
N ASN A 239 -9.74 7.02 -32.08
CA ASN A 239 -10.07 7.32 -30.69
C ASN A 239 -11.27 6.51 -30.18
N ALA A 240 -12.24 6.18 -31.00
CA ALA A 240 -13.37 5.33 -30.64
C ALA A 240 -12.93 3.92 -30.30
N LEU A 241 -11.99 3.34 -31.08
CA LEU A 241 -11.36 2.06 -30.76
C LEU A 241 -10.65 2.09 -29.40
N MET A 242 -9.83 3.11 -29.18
CA MET A 242 -9.13 3.29 -27.90
C MET A 242 -10.09 3.49 -26.72
N ALA A 243 -11.13 4.31 -26.89
CA ALA A 243 -12.13 4.57 -25.85
C ALA A 243 -12.89 3.29 -25.46
N THR A 244 -13.27 2.46 -26.44
CA THR A 244 -13.93 1.17 -26.20
C THR A 244 -13.02 0.21 -25.43
N ALA A 245 -11.74 0.12 -25.81
CA ALA A 245 -10.76 -0.71 -25.11
C ALA A 245 -10.58 -0.26 -23.66
N LEU A 246 -10.41 1.05 -23.42
CA LEU A 246 -10.25 1.60 -22.07
C LEU A 246 -11.50 1.42 -21.21
N ALA A 247 -12.69 1.62 -21.77
CA ALA A 247 -13.95 1.39 -21.06
C ALA A 247 -14.12 -0.08 -20.64
N SER A 248 -13.72 -1.02 -21.50
CA SER A 248 -13.71 -2.45 -21.19
C SER A 248 -12.73 -2.80 -20.08
N GLN A 249 -11.52 -2.22 -20.10
CA GLN A 249 -10.53 -2.39 -19.03
C GLN A 249 -11.02 -1.82 -17.68
N ILE A 250 -11.70 -0.67 -17.67
CA ILE A 250 -12.27 -0.07 -16.46
C ILE A 250 -13.33 -0.99 -15.86
N LYS A 251 -14.20 -1.58 -16.69
CA LYS A 251 -15.20 -2.55 -16.22
C LYS A 251 -14.55 -3.78 -15.61
N LEU A 252 -13.63 -4.41 -16.34
CA LEU A 252 -12.92 -5.59 -15.84
C LEU A 252 -12.21 -5.31 -14.52
N ALA A 253 -11.49 -4.18 -14.43
CA ALA A 253 -10.83 -3.78 -13.18
C ALA A 253 -11.86 -3.56 -12.04
N GLY A 254 -13.03 -3.00 -12.34
CA GLY A 254 -14.11 -2.84 -11.38
C GLY A 254 -14.65 -4.16 -10.84
N ASP A 255 -14.83 -5.15 -11.70
CA ASP A 255 -15.33 -6.50 -11.33
C ASP A 255 -14.27 -7.24 -10.49
N LEU A 256 -13.00 -7.20 -10.90
CA LEU A 256 -11.90 -7.77 -10.13
C LEU A 256 -11.78 -7.12 -8.74
N ILE A 257 -11.86 -5.79 -8.64
CA ILE A 257 -11.84 -5.09 -7.34
C ILE A 257 -12.95 -5.60 -6.43
N ARG A 258 -14.15 -5.85 -6.97
CA ARG A 258 -15.27 -6.40 -6.19
C ARG A 258 -14.98 -7.80 -5.67
N THR A 259 -14.44 -8.68 -6.52
CA THR A 259 -14.00 -10.02 -6.10
C THR A 259 -12.98 -9.97 -4.96
N TYR A 260 -12.01 -9.04 -5.06
CA TYR A 260 -11.05 -8.82 -3.98
C TYR A 260 -11.72 -8.28 -2.71
N ASP A 261 -12.68 -7.35 -2.83
CA ASP A 261 -13.41 -6.79 -1.68
C ASP A 261 -14.16 -7.89 -0.93
N GLU A 262 -14.90 -8.74 -1.63
CA GLU A 262 -15.64 -9.88 -1.05
C GLU A 262 -14.68 -10.86 -0.35
N ARG A 263 -13.56 -11.18 -0.97
CA ARG A 263 -12.57 -12.10 -0.39
C ARG A 263 -11.87 -11.49 0.83
N ILE A 264 -11.53 -10.20 0.78
CA ILE A 264 -10.91 -9.47 1.88
C ILE A 264 -11.87 -9.39 3.07
N GLU A 265 -13.14 -9.05 2.85
CA GLU A 265 -14.15 -8.94 3.89
C GLU A 265 -14.38 -10.30 4.56
N SER A 266 -14.62 -11.36 3.78
CA SER A 266 -14.78 -12.72 4.28
C SER A 266 -13.60 -13.19 5.13
N LEU A 267 -12.36 -12.94 4.68
CA LEU A 267 -11.17 -13.30 5.46
C LEU A 267 -11.04 -12.45 6.73
N PHE A 268 -11.23 -11.12 6.61
CA PHE A 268 -11.10 -10.22 7.73
C PHE A 268 -12.04 -10.56 8.88
N ASP A 269 -13.28 -10.94 8.58
CA ASP A 269 -14.29 -11.29 9.59
C ASP A 269 -13.94 -12.55 10.41
N THR A 270 -13.09 -13.43 9.87
CA THR A 270 -12.60 -14.61 10.60
C THR A 270 -11.41 -14.29 11.53
N LEU A 271 -10.79 -13.13 11.40
CA LEU A 271 -9.58 -12.79 12.14
C LEU A 271 -9.90 -12.30 13.57
N PRO A 272 -9.12 -12.72 14.58
CA PRO A 272 -9.38 -12.39 15.98
C PRO A 272 -9.45 -10.87 16.28
N ASP A 273 -8.71 -10.08 15.52
CA ASP A 273 -8.63 -8.63 15.70
C ASP A 273 -9.70 -7.85 14.90
N ALA A 274 -10.54 -8.52 14.11
CA ALA A 274 -11.54 -7.85 13.27
C ALA A 274 -12.42 -6.86 14.06
N GLU A 275 -12.98 -7.33 15.17
CA GLU A 275 -13.87 -6.54 16.01
C GLU A 275 -13.18 -5.32 16.66
N LEU A 276 -11.89 -5.44 16.96
CA LEU A 276 -11.10 -4.30 17.44
C LEU A 276 -11.04 -3.20 16.37
N PHE A 277 -10.71 -3.57 15.13
CA PHE A 277 -10.61 -2.59 14.05
C PHE A 277 -11.97 -2.06 13.62
N LYS A 278 -13.03 -2.87 13.63
CA LYS A 278 -14.41 -2.42 13.38
C LYS A 278 -14.90 -1.38 14.40
N SER A 279 -14.40 -1.43 15.64
CA SER A 279 -14.79 -0.48 16.69
C SER A 279 -14.28 0.95 16.45
N LEU A 280 -13.29 1.14 15.59
CA LEU A 280 -12.71 2.45 15.30
C LEU A 280 -13.59 3.24 14.31
N PRO A 281 -13.77 4.55 14.50
CA PRO A 281 -14.64 5.36 13.63
C PRO A 281 -14.11 5.40 12.19
N GLY A 282 -15.01 5.27 11.21
CA GLY A 282 -14.67 5.35 9.79
C GLY A 282 -13.90 4.17 9.22
N MET A 283 -13.82 3.04 9.95
CA MET A 283 -13.08 1.86 9.48
C MET A 283 -13.77 1.15 8.34
N GLY A 284 -15.06 0.91 8.36
CA GLY A 284 -15.80 0.26 7.27
C GLY A 284 -15.11 -0.96 6.63
N PRO A 285 -15.74 -1.61 5.64
CA PRO A 285 -15.23 -2.87 5.07
C PRO A 285 -13.88 -2.74 4.35
N CYS A 286 -13.53 -1.56 3.89
CA CYS A 286 -12.26 -1.34 3.19
C CYS A 286 -11.11 -0.96 4.14
N MET A 287 -11.36 -0.09 5.13
CA MET A 287 -10.29 0.47 5.97
C MET A 287 -9.88 -0.46 7.11
N GLY A 288 -10.82 -1.21 7.71
CA GLY A 288 -10.52 -2.17 8.77
C GLY A 288 -9.48 -3.22 8.34
N PRO A 289 -9.74 -3.95 7.24
CA PRO A 289 -8.77 -4.90 6.69
C PRO A 289 -7.41 -4.26 6.35
N ARG A 290 -7.41 -3.07 5.75
CA ARG A 290 -6.17 -2.34 5.42
C ARG A 290 -5.36 -1.98 6.65
N MET A 291 -6.03 -1.59 7.74
CA MET A 291 -5.37 -1.23 8.99
C MET A 291 -4.77 -2.45 9.68
N LEU A 292 -5.51 -3.57 9.72
CA LEU A 292 -4.98 -4.83 10.23
C LEU A 292 -3.80 -5.32 9.38
N ALA A 293 -3.89 -5.26 8.06
CA ALA A 293 -2.79 -5.59 7.16
C ALA A 293 -1.55 -4.70 7.39
N ALA A 294 -1.74 -3.42 7.74
CA ALA A 294 -0.65 -2.48 8.01
C ALA A 294 0.07 -2.75 9.34
N LEU A 295 -0.67 -3.09 10.40
CA LEU A 295 -0.14 -3.34 11.74
C LEU A 295 0.31 -4.79 11.94
N GLY A 296 -0.42 -5.76 11.35
CA GLY A 296 -0.24 -7.18 11.60
C GLY A 296 -0.84 -7.61 12.93
N ASP A 297 -0.67 -8.89 13.27
CA ASP A 297 -1.14 -9.50 14.52
C ASP A 297 -0.01 -9.71 15.55
N ASN A 298 1.24 -9.59 15.14
CA ASN A 298 2.39 -9.67 16.06
C ASN A 298 2.53 -8.36 16.87
N ARG A 299 2.19 -8.45 18.16
CA ARG A 299 2.24 -7.31 19.10
C ARG A 299 3.65 -6.82 19.41
N ASP A 300 4.66 -7.66 19.18
CA ASP A 300 6.07 -7.30 19.45
C ASP A 300 6.76 -6.66 18.25
N ARG A 301 6.04 -6.55 17.13
CA ARG A 301 6.50 -5.84 15.93
C ARG A 301 6.83 -4.37 16.22
N PHE A 302 6.05 -3.71 17.09
CA PHE A 302 6.26 -2.32 17.49
C PHE A 302 6.26 -2.19 19.01
N ASN A 303 7.30 -1.54 19.55
CA ASN A 303 7.44 -1.30 20.99
C ASN A 303 6.71 -0.03 21.45
N SER A 304 6.43 0.89 20.51
CA SER A 304 5.79 2.16 20.84
C SER A 304 4.96 2.70 19.66
N ALA A 305 4.05 3.61 19.96
CA ALA A 305 3.31 4.35 18.95
C ALA A 305 4.25 5.19 18.06
N GLU A 306 5.36 5.67 18.61
CA GLU A 306 6.36 6.44 17.87
C GLU A 306 7.04 5.60 16.78
N GLU A 307 7.31 4.32 17.04
CA GLU A 307 7.83 3.41 16.02
C GLU A 307 6.86 3.29 14.84
N ILE A 308 5.54 3.20 15.10
CA ILE A 308 4.52 3.18 14.04
C ILE A 308 4.49 4.52 13.30
N GLN A 309 4.54 5.64 14.01
CA GLN A 309 4.55 6.98 13.41
C GLN A 309 5.76 7.17 12.48
N ASN A 310 6.92 6.67 12.89
CA ASN A 310 8.14 6.68 12.09
C ASN A 310 8.05 5.74 10.89
N TYR A 311 7.61 4.51 11.10
CA TYR A 311 7.43 3.49 10.05
C TYR A 311 6.41 3.92 8.99
N ALA A 312 5.29 4.49 9.43
CA ALA A 312 4.26 5.03 8.55
C ALA A 312 4.68 6.36 7.87
N GLY A 313 5.81 6.97 8.26
CA GLY A 313 6.24 8.26 7.74
C GLY A 313 5.29 9.41 8.07
N ILE A 314 4.52 9.27 9.15
CA ILE A 314 3.62 10.31 9.68
C ILE A 314 4.41 11.26 10.59
N ALA A 315 5.35 10.72 11.37
CA ALA A 315 6.25 11.56 12.16
C ALA A 315 7.20 12.35 11.24
N PRO A 316 7.36 13.66 11.48
CA PRO A 316 8.34 14.46 10.77
C PRO A 316 9.77 14.03 11.11
N VAL A 317 10.72 14.43 10.28
CA VAL A 317 12.15 14.35 10.57
C VAL A 317 12.62 15.73 11.00
N THR A 318 13.15 15.83 12.20
CA THR A 318 13.76 17.07 12.69
C THR A 318 15.27 16.97 12.53
N GLU A 319 15.85 17.87 11.78
CA GLU A 319 17.29 18.02 11.66
C GLU A 319 17.74 19.23 12.47
N ARG A 320 18.84 19.08 13.18
CA ARG A 320 19.44 20.13 13.97
C ARG A 320 20.91 20.26 13.64
N SER A 321 21.37 21.49 13.40
CA SER A 321 22.78 21.81 13.22
C SER A 321 23.06 23.10 13.98
N GLY A 322 23.79 22.99 15.08
CA GLY A 322 24.02 24.09 16.01
C GLY A 322 22.70 24.62 16.56
N GLN A 323 22.47 25.92 16.43
CA GLN A 323 21.22 26.57 16.88
C GLN A 323 20.09 26.50 15.86
N LYS A 324 20.34 26.01 14.62
CA LYS A 324 19.32 25.90 13.56
C LYS A 324 18.60 24.57 13.66
N SER A 325 17.27 24.61 13.56
CA SER A 325 16.42 23.42 13.51
C SER A 325 15.41 23.56 12.40
N TRP A 326 15.29 22.53 11.57
CA TRP A 326 14.28 22.47 10.52
C TRP A 326 13.59 21.12 10.50
N VAL A 327 12.34 21.12 10.05
CA VAL A 327 11.47 19.96 10.04
C VAL A 327 11.18 19.56 8.62
N HIS A 328 11.53 18.32 8.29
CA HIS A 328 11.31 17.75 6.97
C HIS A 328 10.22 16.70 6.97
N TRP A 329 9.67 16.52 5.80
CA TRP A 329 8.84 15.39 5.51
C TRP A 329 9.69 14.10 5.47
N ARG A 330 9.19 13.02 6.08
CA ARG A 330 9.83 11.71 6.01
C ARG A 330 9.50 11.04 4.66
N TRP A 331 10.38 11.17 3.70
CA TRP A 331 10.18 10.61 2.35
C TRP A 331 10.20 9.08 2.36
N GLN A 332 11.14 8.49 3.09
CA GLN A 332 11.35 7.06 3.17
C GLN A 332 10.46 6.45 4.24
N CYS A 333 9.43 5.72 3.79
CA CYS A 333 8.51 5.00 4.65
C CYS A 333 7.72 3.95 3.86
N ALA A 334 7.04 3.09 4.58
CA ALA A 334 6.06 2.17 4.02
C ALA A 334 4.87 2.95 3.42
N LYS A 335 4.90 3.22 2.10
CA LYS A 335 3.90 4.06 1.40
C LYS A 335 2.48 3.57 1.63
N PHE A 336 2.26 2.25 1.59
CA PHE A 336 0.96 1.63 1.88
C PHE A 336 0.46 2.00 3.29
N VAL A 337 1.33 1.90 4.31
CA VAL A 337 0.97 2.19 5.70
C VAL A 337 0.68 3.69 5.88
N ARG A 338 1.50 4.56 5.28
CA ARG A 338 1.24 6.02 5.27
C ARG A 338 -0.12 6.33 4.69
N GLN A 339 -0.40 5.80 3.50
CA GLN A 339 -1.66 6.04 2.80
C GLN A 339 -2.85 5.56 3.63
N THR A 340 -2.74 4.38 4.24
CA THR A 340 -3.78 3.82 5.10
C THR A 340 -4.11 4.74 6.27
N PHE A 341 -3.10 5.20 7.02
CA PHE A 341 -3.33 6.10 8.16
C PHE A 341 -3.86 7.47 7.75
N VAL A 342 -3.37 8.07 6.66
CA VAL A 342 -3.81 9.38 6.18
C VAL A 342 -5.25 9.33 5.68
N GLU A 343 -5.61 8.35 4.85
CA GLU A 343 -6.96 8.16 4.34
C GLU A 343 -7.95 7.85 5.46
N TRP A 344 -7.57 7.02 6.42
CA TRP A 344 -8.41 6.75 7.57
C TRP A 344 -8.61 8.01 8.43
N ALA A 345 -7.55 8.73 8.76
CA ALA A 345 -7.66 9.97 9.54
C ALA A 345 -8.60 10.99 8.86
N ALA A 346 -8.56 11.10 7.53
CA ALA A 346 -9.49 11.96 6.81
C ALA A 346 -10.96 11.52 6.98
N LYS A 347 -11.23 10.21 6.97
CA LYS A 347 -12.57 9.67 7.20
C LYS A 347 -13.08 9.96 8.63
N THR A 348 -12.16 9.93 9.61
CA THR A 348 -12.55 10.16 11.02
C THR A 348 -13.03 11.58 11.30
N VAL A 349 -12.69 12.55 10.47
CA VAL A 349 -13.21 13.94 10.59
C VAL A 349 -14.75 13.99 10.60
N ASN A 350 -15.40 13.09 9.85
CA ASN A 350 -16.85 13.02 9.75
C ASN A 350 -17.49 11.97 10.69
N SER A 351 -16.70 11.13 11.33
CA SER A 351 -17.21 9.99 12.12
C SER A 351 -16.74 9.98 13.58
N SER A 352 -15.96 10.97 14.01
CA SER A 352 -15.48 11.12 15.38
C SER A 352 -15.54 12.58 15.81
N TYR A 353 -16.19 12.83 16.96
CA TYR A 353 -16.40 14.20 17.45
C TYR A 353 -15.10 14.93 17.76
N TRP A 354 -14.21 14.32 18.54
CA TRP A 354 -12.94 14.96 18.90
C TRP A 354 -12.01 15.13 17.68
N ALA A 355 -12.06 14.20 16.73
CA ALA A 355 -11.25 14.28 15.52
C ALA A 355 -11.68 15.46 14.64
N LYS A 356 -12.99 15.70 14.54
CA LYS A 356 -13.58 16.88 13.87
C LYS A 356 -13.10 18.16 14.52
N LEU A 357 -13.24 18.29 15.85
CA LEU A 357 -12.80 19.49 16.58
C LEU A 357 -11.30 19.74 16.42
N TYR A 358 -10.48 18.69 16.54
CA TYR A 358 -9.05 18.81 16.36
C TYR A 358 -8.67 19.27 14.94
N TYR A 359 -9.31 18.69 13.92
CA TYR A 359 -9.10 19.10 12.55
C TYR A 359 -9.49 20.55 12.32
N GLN A 360 -10.68 20.97 12.77
CA GLN A 360 -11.18 22.34 12.65
C GLN A 360 -10.24 23.35 13.31
N GLY A 361 -9.82 23.10 14.54
CA GLY A 361 -8.89 23.98 15.25
C GLY A 361 -7.51 24.10 14.58
N LEU A 362 -7.06 23.07 13.84
CA LEU A 362 -5.85 23.19 13.01
C LEU A 362 -6.09 24.03 11.75
N ARG A 363 -7.28 23.91 11.12
CA ARG A 363 -7.64 24.70 9.96
C ARG A 363 -7.77 26.19 10.29
N GLU A 364 -8.37 26.51 11.43
CA GLU A 364 -8.48 27.88 11.97
C GLU A 364 -7.10 28.50 12.24
N LYS A 365 -6.14 27.69 12.67
CA LYS A 365 -4.72 28.11 12.82
C LYS A 365 -3.96 28.21 11.48
N GLY A 366 -4.65 28.20 10.34
CA GLY A 366 -4.06 28.36 9.01
C GLY A 366 -3.32 27.14 8.47
N LYS A 367 -3.42 25.96 9.12
CA LYS A 367 -2.77 24.74 8.58
C LYS A 367 -3.49 24.26 7.33
N SER A 368 -2.75 23.82 6.30
CA SER A 368 -3.33 23.23 5.11
C SER A 368 -4.11 21.95 5.45
N HIS A 369 -5.09 21.57 4.59
CA HIS A 369 -5.85 20.33 4.76
C HIS A 369 -4.93 19.12 4.99
N GLN A 370 -3.94 18.93 4.13
CA GLN A 370 -3.00 17.82 4.21
C GLN A 370 -2.17 17.81 5.51
N SER A 371 -1.77 18.98 5.98
CA SER A 371 -1.05 19.12 7.24
C SER A 371 -1.94 18.78 8.43
N ALA A 372 -3.19 19.25 8.44
CA ALA A 372 -4.16 18.96 9.51
C ALA A 372 -4.52 17.47 9.58
N ILE A 373 -4.78 16.81 8.44
CA ILE A 373 -5.05 15.36 8.38
C ILE A 373 -3.85 14.56 8.87
N ARG A 374 -2.64 14.95 8.53
CA ARG A 374 -1.43 14.27 9.00
C ARG A 374 -1.23 14.40 10.51
N ALA A 375 -1.47 15.58 11.06
CA ALA A 375 -1.43 15.80 12.50
C ALA A 375 -2.51 14.98 13.22
N LEU A 376 -3.69 14.82 12.61
CA LEU A 376 -4.75 13.95 13.10
C LEU A 376 -4.33 12.48 13.05
N ALA A 377 -3.72 12.02 11.95
CA ALA A 377 -3.18 10.66 11.83
C ALA A 377 -2.11 10.39 12.91
N PHE A 378 -1.25 11.35 13.20
CA PHE A 378 -0.25 11.25 14.25
C PHE A 378 -0.88 11.00 15.64
N LYS A 379 -1.98 11.67 15.96
CA LYS A 379 -2.74 11.43 17.18
C LYS A 379 -3.43 10.07 17.19
N TRP A 380 -4.08 9.72 16.09
CA TRP A 380 -4.76 8.43 15.95
C TRP A 380 -3.82 7.24 16.12
N ILE A 381 -2.59 7.33 15.65
CA ILE A 381 -1.61 6.25 15.84
C ILE A 381 -1.38 5.92 17.31
N ARG A 382 -1.40 6.90 18.20
CA ARG A 382 -1.28 6.67 19.64
C ARG A 382 -2.46 5.90 20.21
N ILE A 383 -3.66 6.23 19.74
CA ILE A 383 -4.90 5.60 20.19
C ILE A 383 -4.97 4.15 19.67
N ILE A 384 -4.77 3.97 18.36
CA ILE A 384 -4.84 2.65 17.74
C ILE A 384 -3.72 1.73 18.26
N TYR A 385 -2.52 2.25 18.49
CA TYR A 385 -1.43 1.48 19.10
C TYR A 385 -1.85 0.92 20.46
N ARG A 386 -2.46 1.75 21.31
CA ARG A 386 -2.95 1.28 22.61
C ARG A 386 -4.01 0.20 22.45
N CYS A 387 -5.04 0.43 21.64
CA CYS A 387 -6.09 -0.54 21.38
C CYS A 387 -5.51 -1.86 20.85
N TRP A 388 -4.64 -1.77 19.86
CA TRP A 388 -3.99 -2.92 19.23
C TRP A 388 -3.07 -3.66 20.22
N LYS A 389 -2.22 -2.97 20.97
CA LYS A 389 -1.28 -3.59 21.93
C LYS A 389 -2.01 -4.30 23.06
N THR A 390 -3.09 -3.73 23.56
CA THR A 390 -3.89 -4.28 24.70
C THR A 390 -5.08 -5.12 24.25
N ARG A 391 -5.32 -5.28 22.93
CA ARG A 391 -6.49 -5.99 22.36
C ARG A 391 -7.84 -5.45 22.87
N THR A 392 -7.93 -4.15 23.12
CA THR A 392 -9.15 -3.50 23.61
C THR A 392 -9.82 -2.73 22.48
N ARG A 393 -11.15 -2.83 22.40
CA ARG A 393 -11.95 -2.05 21.46
C ARG A 393 -11.85 -0.56 21.78
N TYR A 394 -11.95 0.28 20.75
CA TYR A 394 -12.03 1.72 20.91
C TYR A 394 -13.42 2.10 21.39
N ASP A 395 -13.45 3.00 22.36
CA ASP A 395 -14.67 3.59 22.92
C ASP A 395 -14.52 5.10 22.94
N GLU A 396 -15.26 5.79 22.08
CA GLU A 396 -15.20 7.25 21.94
C GLU A 396 -15.73 7.96 23.17
N ALA A 397 -16.80 7.47 23.79
CA ALA A 397 -17.38 8.08 24.99
C ALA A 397 -16.38 8.06 26.13
N LYS A 398 -15.74 6.91 26.36
CA LYS A 398 -14.66 6.77 27.36
C LYS A 398 -13.47 7.67 27.06
N TYR A 399 -13.11 7.82 25.79
CA TYR A 399 -12.02 8.71 25.39
C TYR A 399 -12.35 10.18 25.62
N LEU A 400 -13.58 10.62 25.33
CA LEU A 400 -14.07 11.97 25.57
C LEU A 400 -14.07 12.30 27.06
N LEU A 401 -14.61 11.42 27.91
CA LEU A 401 -14.57 11.57 29.38
C LEU A 401 -13.12 11.71 29.89
N ALA A 402 -12.19 10.96 29.34
CA ALA A 402 -10.78 11.07 29.70
C ALA A 402 -10.15 12.40 29.26
N LEU A 403 -10.60 12.98 28.14
CA LEU A 403 -10.17 14.30 27.69
C LEU A 403 -10.75 15.42 28.57
N GLU A 404 -12.00 15.31 28.98
CA GLU A 404 -12.67 16.25 29.91
C GLU A 404 -11.99 16.25 31.27
N ALA A 405 -11.77 15.09 31.87
CA ALA A 405 -11.08 14.94 33.15
C ALA A 405 -9.68 15.57 33.16
N ARG A 406 -8.99 15.57 32.01
CA ARG A 406 -7.68 16.21 31.83
C ARG A 406 -7.76 17.68 31.44
N LYS A 407 -8.95 18.26 31.36
CA LYS A 407 -9.20 19.64 30.88
C LYS A 407 -8.50 19.89 29.53
N SER A 408 -8.60 18.93 28.64
CA SER A 408 -7.90 18.98 27.34
C SER A 408 -8.36 20.17 26.51
N PRO A 409 -7.46 20.97 25.94
CA PRO A 409 -7.82 22.06 25.04
C PRO A 409 -8.49 21.59 23.74
N LEU A 410 -8.53 20.28 23.50
CA LEU A 410 -9.19 19.67 22.34
C LEU A 410 -10.72 19.75 22.37
N LEU A 411 -11.30 19.87 23.55
CA LEU A 411 -12.76 19.96 23.74
C LEU A 411 -13.24 21.38 23.98
N LYS A 412 -12.33 22.35 23.96
CA LYS A 412 -12.73 23.77 23.99
C LYS A 412 -13.06 24.20 22.57
N PRO A 413 -14.23 24.81 22.35
CA PRO A 413 -14.61 25.37 21.06
C PRO A 413 -13.63 26.45 20.59
#